data_5293f0733bf18b2559c5ecac861e4735
#
_entry.id   5293f0733bf18b2559c5ecac861e4735
#
_cell.length_a   1.000
_cell.length_b   1.000
_cell.length_c   1.000
_cell.angle_alpha   90.00
_cell.angle_beta   90.00
_cell.angle_gamma   90.00
#
_symmetry.space_group_name_H-M   'P 1'
#
loop_
_entity.id
_entity.type
_entity.pdbx_description
1 polymer ?
#
loop_
_entity_poly.entity_id
_entity_poly.type
_entity_poly.pdbx_seq_one_letter_code
_entity_poly.pdbx_strand_id
1 'polypeptide(L)'
;MNIELKHLRIILAIHESGSVQKATEQLNMTQSAVSHQLRYIKEQLGVDIFIPETRPLKLSAEGLELIDAARRILPEVEKLKSRFIDLKSGQTGRLFIAIECHACFEWLFPVLNLLREHHSNVDIDIKPGLAFNAIEALQNEEVDLVISADPEKLPDVRFHELFTYAPTFISAKDHPLAERPYINAGDFTDQTVITYPVPVERLDLFNQLLIPQGIEPRAIRQIELTSVILLLVGANKGVSVLPDWVLQSARDTDLLAHKKLTKSGITRKLYAAVRTRDSEKLYIETFLSLSKDVFSRLARPR
;
A
#
# COMPACT_ATOMS: atom_id res chain seq x y z
N MET A 1 18.51 -40.32 14.63
CA MET A 1 17.16 -40.11 15.21
C MET A 1 16.40 -39.21 14.24
N ASN A 2 15.29 -39.68 13.68
CA ASN A 2 14.49 -38.91 12.72
C ASN A 2 13.03 -38.89 13.18
N ILE A 3 12.61 -37.83 13.89
CA ILE A 3 11.22 -37.61 14.31
C ILE A 3 10.62 -36.51 13.45
N GLU A 4 9.47 -36.81 12.83
CA GLU A 4 8.74 -35.93 11.93
C GLU A 4 7.44 -35.42 12.57
N LEU A 5 6.88 -34.32 12.06
CA LEU A 5 5.60 -33.76 12.54
C LEU A 5 4.44 -34.78 12.51
N LYS A 6 4.44 -35.68 11.54
CA LYS A 6 3.42 -36.73 11.48
C LYS A 6 3.46 -37.66 12.70
N HIS A 7 4.64 -37.94 13.24
CA HIS A 7 4.83 -38.75 14.43
C HIS A 7 4.23 -38.06 15.66
N LEU A 8 4.49 -36.78 15.83
CA LEU A 8 3.91 -35.99 16.92
C LEU A 8 2.37 -35.95 16.84
N ARG A 9 1.79 -35.82 15.64
CA ARG A 9 0.34 -35.85 15.44
C ARG A 9 -0.25 -37.20 15.82
N ILE A 10 0.40 -38.30 15.44
CA ILE A 10 -0.07 -39.66 15.76
C ILE A 10 -0.07 -39.88 17.26
N ILE A 11 1.02 -39.55 17.95
CA ILE A 11 1.14 -39.74 19.40
C ILE A 11 0.09 -38.89 20.14
N LEU A 12 -0.08 -37.65 19.75
CA LEU A 12 -1.07 -36.73 20.34
C LEU A 12 -2.49 -37.23 20.14
N ALA A 13 -2.86 -37.64 18.93
CA ALA A 13 -4.20 -38.17 18.63
C ALA A 13 -4.51 -39.46 19.42
N ILE A 14 -3.55 -40.35 19.58
CA ILE A 14 -3.72 -41.55 20.39
C ILE A 14 -3.90 -41.19 21.87
N HIS A 15 -3.11 -40.28 22.37
CA HIS A 15 -3.21 -39.81 23.77
C HIS A 15 -4.59 -39.17 24.05
N GLU A 16 -5.04 -38.26 23.20
CA GLU A 16 -6.32 -37.53 23.36
C GLU A 16 -7.54 -38.45 23.19
N SER A 17 -7.50 -39.40 22.25
CA SER A 17 -8.58 -40.34 22.03
C SER A 17 -8.59 -41.54 22.97
N GLY A 18 -7.46 -41.80 23.67
CA GLY A 18 -7.24 -42.95 24.56
C GLY A 18 -7.18 -44.32 23.83
N SER A 19 -7.19 -44.32 22.49
CA SER A 19 -7.27 -45.56 21.70
C SER A 19 -6.63 -45.38 20.32
N VAL A 20 -5.83 -46.35 19.91
CA VAL A 20 -5.26 -46.36 18.53
C VAL A 20 -6.36 -46.35 17.48
N GLN A 21 -7.45 -47.11 17.69
CA GLN A 21 -8.55 -47.18 16.74
C GLN A 21 -9.24 -45.83 16.52
N LYS A 22 -9.56 -45.12 17.59
CA LYS A 22 -10.17 -43.77 17.50
C LYS A 22 -9.21 -42.76 16.86
N ALA A 23 -7.93 -42.85 17.16
CA ALA A 23 -6.92 -42.02 16.52
C ALA A 23 -6.82 -42.22 15.01
N THR A 24 -7.01 -43.45 14.52
CA THR A 24 -6.99 -43.74 13.08
C THR A 24 -8.11 -43.02 12.34
N GLU A 25 -9.30 -42.94 12.93
CA GLU A 25 -10.44 -42.22 12.36
C GLU A 25 -10.15 -40.70 12.28
N GLN A 26 -9.60 -40.13 13.35
CA GLN A 26 -9.22 -38.69 13.39
C GLN A 26 -8.12 -38.34 12.37
N LEU A 27 -7.18 -39.26 12.18
CA LEU A 27 -6.02 -39.05 11.30
C LEU A 27 -6.28 -39.46 9.84
N ASN A 28 -7.44 -40.02 9.51
CA ASN A 28 -7.72 -40.65 8.21
C ASN A 28 -6.63 -41.67 7.80
N MET A 29 -6.18 -42.50 8.73
CA MET A 29 -5.15 -43.48 8.53
C MET A 29 -5.70 -44.89 8.84
N THR A 30 -5.07 -45.91 8.24
CA THR A 30 -5.38 -47.31 8.61
C THR A 30 -4.69 -47.67 9.94
N GLN A 31 -5.26 -48.62 10.69
CA GLN A 31 -4.66 -49.09 11.94
C GLN A 31 -3.25 -49.67 11.74
N SER A 32 -3.05 -50.40 10.62
CA SER A 32 -1.74 -50.93 10.24
C SER A 32 -0.70 -49.79 10.02
N ALA A 33 -1.10 -48.70 9.37
CA ALA A 33 -0.23 -47.53 9.13
C ALA A 33 0.15 -46.87 10.45
N VAL A 34 -0.80 -46.62 11.36
CA VAL A 34 -0.52 -46.06 12.69
C VAL A 34 0.39 -46.97 13.50
N SER A 35 0.12 -48.29 13.53
CA SER A 35 0.96 -49.25 14.23
C SER A 35 2.37 -49.30 13.66
N HIS A 36 2.55 -49.19 12.36
CA HIS A 36 3.84 -49.13 11.70
C HIS A 36 4.60 -47.84 12.14
N GLN A 37 3.92 -46.71 12.17
CA GLN A 37 4.56 -45.45 12.62
C GLN A 37 4.95 -45.52 14.11
N LEU A 38 4.14 -46.09 14.98
CA LEU A 38 4.50 -46.26 16.39
C LEU A 38 5.73 -47.16 16.55
N ARG A 39 5.82 -48.27 15.78
CA ARG A 39 7.01 -49.12 15.77
C ARG A 39 8.23 -48.38 15.30
N TYR A 40 8.11 -47.61 14.23
CA TYR A 40 9.19 -46.79 13.70
C TYR A 40 9.70 -45.78 14.77
N ILE A 41 8.78 -45.10 15.47
CA ILE A 41 9.15 -44.15 16.53
C ILE A 41 9.93 -44.88 17.65
N LYS A 42 9.44 -46.05 18.08
CA LYS A 42 10.11 -46.87 19.07
C LYS A 42 11.52 -47.27 18.62
N GLU A 43 11.69 -47.70 17.36
CA GLU A 43 13.01 -48.03 16.80
C GLU A 43 13.96 -46.82 16.74
N GLN A 44 13.43 -45.66 16.40
CA GLN A 44 14.23 -44.44 16.32
C GLN A 44 14.66 -43.91 17.69
N LEU A 45 13.82 -44.06 18.72
CA LEU A 45 14.05 -43.53 20.05
C LEU A 45 14.64 -44.58 21.02
N GLY A 46 14.49 -45.86 20.71
CA GLY A 46 14.92 -46.97 21.55
C GLY A 46 14.06 -47.17 22.80
N VAL A 47 12.87 -46.52 22.85
CA VAL A 47 11.97 -46.56 24.03
C VAL A 47 10.52 -46.73 23.61
N ASP A 48 9.70 -47.28 24.52
CA ASP A 48 8.26 -47.37 24.34
C ASP A 48 7.57 -46.05 24.70
N ILE A 49 6.76 -45.53 23.82
CA ILE A 49 6.01 -44.27 24.05
C ILE A 49 4.78 -44.50 24.92
N PHE A 50 4.16 -45.68 24.76
CA PHE A 50 3.02 -46.11 25.56
C PHE A 50 3.39 -47.32 26.36
N ILE A 51 2.88 -47.39 27.59
CA ILE A 51 3.07 -48.54 28.50
C ILE A 51 2.27 -49.72 27.92
N PRO A 52 2.91 -50.82 27.57
CA PRO A 52 2.22 -52.01 27.01
C PRO A 52 1.10 -52.50 27.93
N GLU A 53 0.06 -53.08 27.29
CA GLU A 53 -1.06 -53.78 27.96
C GLU A 53 -1.91 -52.91 28.91
N THR A 54 -1.77 -51.59 28.91
CA THR A 54 -2.64 -50.72 29.71
C THR A 54 -3.94 -50.37 28.97
N ARG A 55 -5.08 -50.36 29.70
CA ARG A 55 -6.38 -49.92 29.16
C ARG A 55 -7.05 -48.95 30.16
N PRO A 56 -7.26 -47.66 29.82
CA PRO A 56 -6.84 -46.98 28.58
C PRO A 56 -5.32 -46.91 28.42
N LEU A 57 -4.85 -46.67 27.18
CA LEU A 57 -3.42 -46.60 26.85
C LEU A 57 -2.76 -45.47 27.66
N LYS A 58 -1.72 -45.80 28.43
CA LYS A 58 -0.96 -44.82 29.26
C LYS A 58 0.37 -44.51 28.61
N LEU A 59 0.79 -43.26 28.71
CA LEU A 59 2.11 -42.81 28.26
C LEU A 59 3.20 -43.30 29.21
N SER A 60 4.37 -43.61 28.65
CA SER A 60 5.63 -43.72 29.42
C SER A 60 6.14 -42.33 29.82
N ALA A 61 7.21 -42.25 30.60
CA ALA A 61 7.87 -40.97 30.92
C ALA A 61 8.37 -40.28 29.64
N GLU A 62 8.95 -41.05 28.71
CA GLU A 62 9.42 -40.58 27.42
C GLU A 62 8.26 -40.16 26.48
N GLY A 63 7.13 -40.85 26.61
CA GLY A 63 5.90 -40.51 25.91
C GLY A 63 5.34 -39.15 26.37
N LEU A 64 5.43 -38.82 27.66
CA LEU A 64 5.03 -37.51 28.20
C LEU A 64 5.87 -36.39 27.59
N GLU A 65 7.19 -36.58 27.51
CA GLU A 65 8.09 -35.58 26.87
C GLU A 65 7.71 -35.32 25.40
N LEU A 66 7.35 -36.38 24.65
CA LEU A 66 6.89 -36.23 23.25
C LEU A 66 5.55 -35.52 23.15
N ILE A 67 4.62 -35.76 24.10
CA ILE A 67 3.34 -35.03 24.12
C ILE A 67 3.56 -33.55 24.43
N ASP A 68 4.41 -33.23 25.38
CA ASP A 68 4.73 -31.84 25.69
C ASP A 68 5.41 -31.13 24.51
N ALA A 69 6.29 -31.81 23.79
CA ALA A 69 6.87 -31.31 22.56
C ALA A 69 5.79 -31.12 21.46
N ALA A 70 4.90 -32.11 21.27
CA ALA A 70 3.82 -32.04 20.28
C ALA A 70 2.88 -30.86 20.53
N ARG A 71 2.49 -30.61 21.78
CA ARG A 71 1.63 -29.49 22.19
C ARG A 71 2.27 -28.12 21.97
N ARG A 72 3.59 -28.02 21.98
CA ARG A 72 4.30 -26.77 21.64
C ARG A 72 4.52 -26.60 20.15
N ILE A 73 4.95 -27.67 19.46
CA ILE A 73 5.39 -27.58 18.06
C ILE A 73 4.20 -27.54 17.09
N LEU A 74 3.19 -28.40 17.27
CA LEU A 74 2.09 -28.50 16.30
C LEU A 74 1.29 -27.21 16.17
N PRO A 75 0.94 -26.48 17.24
CA PRO A 75 0.28 -25.18 17.11
C PRO A 75 1.12 -24.14 16.38
N GLU A 76 2.45 -24.11 16.58
CA GLU A 76 3.33 -23.18 15.86
C GLU A 76 3.38 -23.48 14.35
N VAL A 77 3.34 -24.75 13.97
CA VAL A 77 3.22 -25.15 12.54
C VAL A 77 1.88 -24.71 11.94
N GLU A 78 0.78 -24.85 12.67
CA GLU A 78 -0.53 -24.41 12.17
C GLU A 78 -0.62 -22.87 12.10
N LYS A 79 -0.05 -22.15 13.09
CA LYS A 79 0.10 -20.67 13.00
C LYS A 79 0.92 -20.25 11.78
N LEU A 80 2.02 -20.95 11.50
CA LEU A 80 2.83 -20.66 10.32
C LEU A 80 2.02 -20.85 9.01
N LYS A 81 1.28 -21.92 8.90
CA LYS A 81 0.39 -22.16 7.73
C LYS A 81 -0.65 -21.05 7.59
N SER A 82 -1.32 -20.67 8.69
CA SER A 82 -2.28 -19.56 8.69
C SER A 82 -1.66 -18.28 8.20
N ARG A 83 -0.47 -17.92 8.70
CA ARG A 83 0.27 -16.72 8.24
C ARG A 83 0.56 -16.75 6.73
N PHE A 84 0.92 -17.91 6.17
CA PHE A 84 1.14 -18.02 4.72
C PHE A 84 -0.16 -17.88 3.92
N ILE A 85 -1.30 -18.36 4.44
CA ILE A 85 -2.61 -18.16 3.83
C ILE A 85 -2.97 -16.66 3.85
N ASP A 86 -2.77 -15.99 4.99
CA ASP A 86 -3.04 -14.56 5.17
C ASP A 86 -2.16 -13.70 4.27
N LEU A 87 -0.87 -14.02 4.14
CA LEU A 87 0.05 -13.36 3.20
C LEU A 87 -0.40 -13.54 1.75
N LYS A 88 -0.83 -14.75 1.37
CA LYS A 88 -1.29 -15.07 0.03
C LYS A 88 -2.62 -14.36 -0.31
N SER A 89 -3.52 -14.25 0.65
CA SER A 89 -4.81 -13.56 0.50
C SER A 89 -4.71 -12.04 0.61
N GLY A 90 -3.53 -11.48 0.98
CA GLY A 90 -3.34 -10.06 1.19
C GLY A 90 -4.01 -9.50 2.46
N GLN A 91 -4.29 -10.35 3.45
CA GLN A 91 -4.80 -9.91 4.75
C GLN A 91 -3.68 -9.39 5.67
N THR A 92 -2.45 -9.81 5.43
CA THR A 92 -1.24 -9.33 6.09
C THR A 92 -0.21 -8.95 5.05
N GLY A 93 0.76 -8.11 5.41
CA GLY A 93 1.83 -7.72 4.52
C GLY A 93 2.34 -6.32 4.79
N ARG A 94 2.92 -5.69 3.77
CA ARG A 94 3.33 -4.29 3.80
C ARG A 94 2.79 -3.56 2.58
N LEU A 95 2.56 -2.26 2.72
CA LEU A 95 2.24 -1.33 1.66
C LEU A 95 3.09 -0.07 1.83
N PHE A 96 4.28 -0.08 1.27
CA PHE A 96 5.17 1.08 1.24
C PHE A 96 4.90 1.89 -0.03
N ILE A 97 4.57 3.16 0.17
CA ILE A 97 4.10 4.05 -0.89
C ILE A 97 5.16 5.11 -1.18
N ALA A 98 5.59 5.24 -2.43
CA ALA A 98 6.31 6.40 -2.92
C ALA A 98 5.37 7.36 -3.66
N ILE A 99 5.67 8.66 -3.60
CA ILE A 99 4.82 9.71 -4.17
C ILE A 99 5.70 10.61 -5.03
N GLU A 100 5.41 10.66 -6.32
CA GLU A 100 6.05 11.59 -7.26
C GLU A 100 5.37 12.97 -7.26
N CYS A 101 4.13 13.06 -6.79
CA CYS A 101 3.35 14.29 -6.73
C CYS A 101 3.38 14.91 -5.32
N HIS A 102 3.97 16.06 -5.16
CA HIS A 102 4.11 16.75 -3.86
C HIS A 102 2.77 17.22 -3.26
N ALA A 103 1.73 17.37 -4.06
CA ALA A 103 0.41 17.84 -3.63
C ALA A 103 -0.57 16.71 -3.24
N CYS A 104 -0.11 15.46 -3.14
CA CYS A 104 -1.02 14.31 -2.96
C CYS A 104 -1.46 14.06 -1.51
N PHE A 105 -0.85 14.70 -0.53
CA PHE A 105 -1.06 14.37 0.89
C PHE A 105 -2.49 14.66 1.37
N GLU A 106 -3.16 15.68 0.82
CA GLU A 106 -4.49 16.10 1.23
C GLU A 106 -5.56 15.01 1.04
N TRP A 107 -5.50 14.26 -0.07
CA TRP A 107 -6.42 13.16 -0.31
C TRP A 107 -5.86 11.80 0.17
N LEU A 108 -4.53 11.64 0.19
CA LEU A 108 -3.89 10.38 0.52
C LEU A 108 -4.04 10.02 2.01
N PHE A 109 -3.83 10.97 2.93
CA PHE A 109 -3.97 10.70 4.36
C PHE A 109 -5.35 10.15 4.77
N PRO A 110 -6.48 10.71 4.33
CA PRO A 110 -7.79 10.11 4.56
C PRO A 110 -7.90 8.66 4.03
N VAL A 111 -7.33 8.38 2.85
CA VAL A 111 -7.30 7.03 2.28
C VAL A 111 -6.51 6.07 3.17
N LEU A 112 -5.31 6.48 3.62
CA LEU A 112 -4.47 5.64 4.48
C LEU A 112 -5.12 5.35 5.84
N ASN A 113 -5.82 6.31 6.41
CA ASN A 113 -6.56 6.10 7.66
C ASN A 113 -7.66 5.05 7.49
N LEU A 114 -8.48 5.18 6.45
CA LEU A 114 -9.50 4.18 6.13
C LEU A 114 -8.89 2.81 5.81
N LEU A 115 -7.79 2.80 5.07
CA LEU A 115 -7.10 1.55 4.74
C LEU A 115 -6.59 0.83 5.99
N ARG A 116 -6.03 1.55 6.97
CA ARG A 116 -5.60 0.98 8.26
C ARG A 116 -6.76 0.39 9.06
N GLU A 117 -7.95 0.99 8.99
CA GLU A 117 -9.15 0.44 9.63
C GLU A 117 -9.58 -0.89 8.98
N HIS A 118 -9.47 -1.02 7.65
CA HIS A 118 -9.84 -2.24 6.92
C HIS A 118 -8.76 -3.33 6.98
N HIS A 119 -7.49 -2.94 7.08
CA HIS A 119 -6.33 -3.83 7.02
C HIS A 119 -5.34 -3.55 8.16
N SER A 120 -5.78 -3.79 9.40
CA SER A 120 -4.97 -3.53 10.63
C SER A 120 -3.68 -4.34 10.70
N ASN A 121 -3.58 -5.44 9.96
CA ASN A 121 -2.41 -6.33 9.93
C ASN A 121 -1.45 -6.04 8.75
N VAL A 122 -1.69 -4.96 7.98
CA VAL A 122 -0.81 -4.50 6.91
C VAL A 122 0.03 -3.33 7.42
N ASP A 123 1.35 -3.44 7.28
CA ASP A 123 2.28 -2.36 7.60
C ASP A 123 2.25 -1.30 6.49
N ILE A 124 1.62 -0.14 6.77
CA ILE A 124 1.40 0.92 5.79
C ILE A 124 2.29 2.11 6.12
N ASP A 125 3.17 2.48 5.20
CA ASP A 125 4.09 3.61 5.36
C ASP A 125 4.32 4.37 4.04
N ILE A 126 4.69 5.66 4.16
CA ILE A 126 5.12 6.50 3.04
C ILE A 126 6.64 6.57 3.08
N LYS A 127 7.30 6.23 1.97
CA LYS A 127 8.76 6.30 1.84
C LYS A 127 9.15 7.64 1.20
N PRO A 128 9.68 8.60 2.00
CA PRO A 128 10.12 9.89 1.47
C PRO A 128 11.41 9.75 0.66
N GLY A 129 11.70 10.76 -0.18
CA GLY A 129 12.97 10.86 -0.90
C GLY A 129 13.06 10.05 -2.20
N LEU A 130 12.01 9.33 -2.58
CA LEU A 130 11.98 8.48 -3.78
C LEU A 130 11.27 9.15 -4.99
N ALA A 131 10.91 10.42 -4.90
CA ALA A 131 10.12 11.11 -5.93
C ALA A 131 10.72 11.07 -7.35
N PHE A 132 12.04 10.92 -7.49
CA PHE A 132 12.71 10.86 -8.78
C PHE A 132 12.97 9.43 -9.29
N ASN A 133 13.01 8.45 -8.40
CA ASN A 133 13.34 7.05 -8.70
C ASN A 133 12.22 6.11 -8.21
N ALA A 134 10.99 6.61 -8.10
CA ALA A 134 9.89 5.86 -7.50
C ALA A 134 9.55 4.57 -8.28
N ILE A 135 9.57 4.62 -9.61
CA ILE A 135 9.31 3.45 -10.46
C ILE A 135 10.45 2.43 -10.35
N GLU A 136 11.71 2.88 -10.31
CA GLU A 136 12.85 1.99 -10.07
C GLU A 136 12.77 1.34 -8.68
N ALA A 137 12.44 2.11 -7.65
CA ALA A 137 12.22 1.60 -6.30
C ALA A 137 11.08 0.57 -6.24
N LEU A 138 10.00 0.75 -7.04
CA LEU A 138 8.93 -0.22 -7.19
C LEU A 138 9.43 -1.54 -7.81
N GLN A 139 10.23 -1.45 -8.87
CA GLN A 139 10.81 -2.61 -9.54
C GLN A 139 11.81 -3.35 -8.63
N ASN A 140 12.59 -2.62 -7.83
CA ASN A 140 13.55 -3.14 -6.85
C ASN A 140 12.90 -3.61 -5.54
N GLU A 141 11.57 -3.59 -5.41
CA GLU A 141 10.82 -4.01 -4.23
C GLU A 141 11.07 -3.16 -2.96
N GLU A 142 11.64 -1.96 -3.11
CA GLU A 142 11.83 -1.02 -2.01
C GLU A 142 10.50 -0.39 -1.57
N VAL A 143 9.57 -0.21 -2.55
CA VAL A 143 8.19 0.21 -2.32
C VAL A 143 7.21 -0.75 -3.02
N ASP A 144 5.94 -0.67 -2.67
CA ASP A 144 4.90 -1.56 -3.16
C ASP A 144 3.88 -0.85 -4.05
N LEU A 145 3.82 0.49 -3.97
CA LEU A 145 2.93 1.33 -4.74
C LEU A 145 3.57 2.69 -5.00
N VAL A 146 3.38 3.23 -6.20
CA VAL A 146 3.82 4.58 -6.57
C VAL A 146 2.63 5.41 -7.02
N ILE A 147 2.48 6.61 -6.46
CA ILE A 147 1.51 7.61 -6.95
C ILE A 147 2.21 8.47 -7.99
N SER A 148 1.73 8.43 -9.23
CA SER A 148 2.31 9.16 -10.37
C SER A 148 1.24 9.74 -11.30
N ALA A 149 1.53 10.87 -11.95
CA ALA A 149 0.73 11.44 -13.02
C ALA A 149 1.21 11.03 -14.42
N ASP A 150 2.35 10.35 -14.52
CA ASP A 150 3.05 10.03 -15.76
C ASP A 150 3.19 8.51 -15.93
N PRO A 151 2.14 7.83 -16.46
CA PRO A 151 2.18 6.39 -16.64
C PRO A 151 3.16 5.98 -17.75
N GLU A 152 3.97 4.97 -17.47
CA GLU A 152 4.94 4.37 -18.39
C GLU A 152 4.50 2.97 -18.83
N LYS A 153 4.91 2.55 -20.03
CA LYS A 153 4.67 1.19 -20.50
C LYS A 153 5.82 0.29 -20.06
N LEU A 154 5.63 -0.38 -18.93
CA LEU A 154 6.60 -1.32 -18.36
C LEU A 154 5.98 -2.72 -18.27
N PRO A 155 6.73 -3.81 -18.60
CA PRO A 155 6.17 -5.16 -18.68
C PRO A 155 5.64 -5.66 -17.33
N ASP A 156 6.30 -5.32 -16.23
CA ASP A 156 6.02 -5.85 -14.90
C ASP A 156 5.32 -4.85 -13.97
N VAL A 157 4.91 -3.68 -14.48
CA VAL A 157 4.23 -2.63 -13.72
C VAL A 157 2.89 -2.32 -14.37
N ARG A 158 1.84 -2.27 -13.54
CA ARG A 158 0.50 -1.89 -13.95
C ARG A 158 0.14 -0.55 -13.33
N PHE A 159 -0.28 0.40 -14.18
CA PHE A 159 -0.80 1.69 -13.77
C PHE A 159 -2.33 1.63 -13.69
N HIS A 160 -2.87 1.78 -12.49
CA HIS A 160 -4.30 1.86 -12.23
C HIS A 160 -4.72 3.32 -12.13
N GLU A 161 -5.64 3.75 -13.00
CA GLU A 161 -6.21 5.09 -12.93
C GLU A 161 -6.98 5.26 -11.62
N LEU A 162 -6.61 6.29 -10.84
CA LEU A 162 -7.28 6.66 -9.61
C LEU A 162 -8.41 7.64 -9.89
N PHE A 163 -8.07 8.81 -10.44
CA PHE A 163 -9.03 9.87 -10.78
C PHE A 163 -8.41 10.89 -11.73
N THR A 164 -9.28 11.75 -12.25
CA THR A 164 -8.90 12.89 -13.09
C THR A 164 -8.90 14.17 -12.25
N TYR A 165 -7.94 15.08 -12.50
CA TYR A 165 -7.83 16.37 -11.85
C TYR A 165 -7.54 17.49 -12.87
N ALA A 166 -7.70 18.75 -12.42
CA ALA A 166 -7.39 19.92 -13.20
C ALA A 166 -6.24 20.72 -12.56
N PRO A 167 -5.07 20.87 -13.27
CA PRO A 167 -4.09 21.88 -12.90
C PRO A 167 -4.74 23.27 -12.95
N THR A 168 -4.75 23.96 -11.82
CA THR A 168 -5.50 25.20 -11.61
C THR A 168 -4.55 26.33 -11.28
N PHE A 169 -4.67 27.44 -12.00
CA PHE A 169 -3.97 28.69 -11.72
C PHE A 169 -4.47 29.30 -10.41
N ILE A 170 -3.53 29.77 -9.59
CA ILE A 170 -3.80 30.41 -8.30
C ILE A 170 -3.03 31.73 -8.21
N SER A 171 -3.71 32.78 -7.82
CA SER A 171 -3.14 34.13 -7.57
C SER A 171 -3.72 34.73 -6.31
N ALA A 172 -3.17 35.87 -5.87
CA ALA A 172 -3.85 36.72 -4.91
C ALA A 172 -5.17 37.23 -5.51
N LYS A 173 -6.14 37.54 -4.65
CA LYS A 173 -7.48 37.99 -5.08
C LYS A 173 -7.45 39.37 -5.78
N ASP A 174 -6.50 40.23 -5.42
CA ASP A 174 -6.26 41.53 -6.01
C ASP A 174 -5.27 41.52 -7.19
N HIS A 175 -4.83 40.34 -7.60
CA HIS A 175 -3.92 40.18 -8.74
C HIS A 175 -4.63 40.47 -10.06
N PRO A 176 -4.00 41.21 -11.04
CA PRO A 176 -4.65 41.54 -12.31
C PRO A 176 -5.21 40.36 -13.10
N LEU A 177 -4.57 39.17 -13.00
CA LEU A 177 -5.03 37.96 -13.67
C LEU A 177 -6.25 37.31 -12.97
N ALA A 178 -6.60 37.73 -11.75
CA ALA A 178 -7.79 37.22 -11.06
C ALA A 178 -9.10 37.58 -11.77
N GLU A 179 -9.13 38.65 -12.56
CA GLU A 179 -10.30 39.09 -13.34
C GLU A 179 -10.45 38.33 -14.68
N ARG A 180 -9.42 37.58 -15.10
CA ARG A 180 -9.46 36.83 -16.36
C ARG A 180 -10.43 35.64 -16.25
N PRO A 181 -11.15 35.27 -17.32
CA PRO A 181 -12.02 34.10 -17.34
C PRO A 181 -11.23 32.78 -17.35
N TYR A 182 -10.02 32.80 -17.88
CA TYR A 182 -9.05 31.71 -17.94
C TYR A 182 -7.65 32.27 -18.17
N ILE A 183 -6.60 31.48 -17.97
CA ILE A 183 -5.20 31.87 -18.08
C ILE A 183 -4.55 31.12 -19.25
N ASN A 184 -3.87 31.84 -20.14
CA ASN A 184 -3.08 31.29 -21.24
C ASN A 184 -1.59 31.28 -20.93
N ALA A 185 -0.78 30.62 -21.73
CA ALA A 185 0.68 30.56 -21.58
C ALA A 185 1.32 31.96 -21.56
N GLY A 186 0.90 32.87 -22.46
CA GLY A 186 1.45 34.23 -22.52
C GLY A 186 1.23 35.07 -21.26
N ASP A 187 0.23 34.75 -20.45
CA ASP A 187 -0.05 35.46 -19.18
C ASP A 187 1.05 35.19 -18.12
N PHE A 188 1.90 34.19 -18.31
CA PHE A 188 3.00 33.86 -17.40
C PHE A 188 4.31 34.60 -17.69
N THR A 189 4.49 35.24 -18.85
CA THR A 189 5.75 35.88 -19.27
C THR A 189 6.28 36.86 -18.21
N ASP A 190 5.41 37.65 -17.60
CA ASP A 190 5.80 38.67 -16.60
C ASP A 190 5.61 38.17 -15.15
N GLN A 191 5.30 36.87 -14.96
CA GLN A 191 5.01 36.36 -13.63
C GLN A 191 6.21 35.70 -12.97
N THR A 192 6.25 35.76 -11.63
CA THR A 192 7.03 34.83 -10.82
C THR A 192 6.18 33.61 -10.52
N VAL A 193 6.56 32.45 -11.03
CA VAL A 193 5.87 31.19 -10.77
C VAL A 193 6.45 30.56 -9.52
N ILE A 194 5.61 30.33 -8.51
CA ILE A 194 5.96 29.64 -7.26
C ILE A 194 5.53 28.18 -7.40
N THR A 195 6.46 27.24 -7.26
CA THR A 195 6.23 25.83 -7.53
C THR A 195 7.05 24.92 -6.63
N TYR A 196 6.89 23.60 -6.77
CA TYR A 196 7.69 22.63 -6.02
C TYR A 196 9.13 22.52 -6.56
N PRO A 197 10.11 22.09 -5.72
CA PRO A 197 11.52 21.95 -6.09
C PRO A 197 11.77 20.67 -6.90
N VAL A 198 11.11 20.54 -8.05
CA VAL A 198 11.24 19.43 -8.99
C VAL A 198 11.67 19.99 -10.35
N PRO A 199 12.22 19.17 -11.26
CA PRO A 199 12.47 19.57 -12.64
C PRO A 199 11.19 20.10 -13.28
N VAL A 200 11.30 21.24 -13.97
CA VAL A 200 10.12 21.96 -14.50
C VAL A 200 9.34 21.10 -15.51
N GLU A 201 10.00 20.18 -16.21
CA GLU A 201 9.42 19.25 -17.16
C GLU A 201 8.42 18.28 -16.50
N ARG A 202 8.50 18.08 -15.17
CA ARG A 202 7.57 17.27 -14.39
C ARG A 202 6.36 18.04 -13.87
N LEU A 203 6.36 19.38 -14.00
CA LEU A 203 5.26 20.24 -13.56
C LEU A 203 4.24 20.39 -14.67
N ASP A 204 2.96 20.16 -14.36
CA ASP A 204 1.86 20.22 -15.32
C ASP A 204 1.79 21.56 -16.09
N LEU A 205 2.05 22.70 -15.39
CA LEU A 205 2.12 24.00 -16.03
C LEU A 205 3.12 24.01 -17.18
N PHE A 206 4.32 23.51 -16.92
CA PHE A 206 5.41 23.59 -17.89
C PHE A 206 5.22 22.55 -19.01
N ASN A 207 4.99 21.31 -18.67
CA ASN A 207 4.93 20.24 -19.67
C ASN A 207 3.65 20.30 -20.54
N GLN A 208 2.52 20.80 -20.00
CA GLN A 208 1.25 20.86 -20.75
C GLN A 208 1.01 22.22 -21.41
N LEU A 209 1.60 23.31 -20.91
CA LEU A 209 1.24 24.64 -21.39
C LEU A 209 2.43 25.50 -21.84
N LEU A 210 3.48 25.66 -21.02
CA LEU A 210 4.55 26.62 -21.31
C LEU A 210 5.56 26.09 -22.31
N ILE A 211 6.12 24.90 -22.10
CA ILE A 211 7.15 24.28 -22.97
C ILE A 211 6.62 24.11 -24.40
N PRO A 212 5.39 23.55 -24.63
CA PRO A 212 4.88 23.39 -25.99
C PRO A 212 4.70 24.70 -26.76
N GLN A 213 4.62 25.84 -26.06
CA GLN A 213 4.45 27.16 -26.67
C GLN A 213 5.72 28.02 -26.61
N GLY A 214 6.83 27.47 -26.11
CA GLY A 214 8.11 28.19 -25.99
C GLY A 214 8.04 29.41 -25.06
N ILE A 215 7.19 29.38 -24.05
CA ILE A 215 7.02 30.49 -23.10
C ILE A 215 7.81 30.20 -21.82
N GLU A 216 8.55 31.21 -21.37
CA GLU A 216 9.25 31.18 -20.08
C GLU A 216 8.66 32.25 -19.15
N PRO A 217 8.43 31.92 -17.86
CA PRO A 217 8.03 32.91 -16.87
C PRO A 217 9.20 33.84 -16.52
N ARG A 218 8.90 35.05 -16.03
CA ARG A 218 9.93 36.00 -15.58
C ARG A 218 10.90 35.39 -14.57
N ALA A 219 10.38 34.60 -13.63
CA ALA A 219 11.18 33.91 -12.62
C ALA A 219 10.45 32.65 -12.11
N ILE A 220 11.21 31.68 -11.61
CA ILE A 220 10.70 30.49 -10.93
C ILE A 220 11.22 30.53 -9.49
N ARG A 221 10.32 30.34 -8.53
CA ARG A 221 10.63 30.23 -7.11
C ARG A 221 10.19 28.86 -6.60
N GLN A 222 11.13 28.07 -6.14
CA GLN A 222 10.88 26.72 -5.65
C GLN A 222 10.63 26.68 -4.15
N ILE A 223 9.56 26.04 -3.72
CA ILE A 223 9.09 25.93 -2.33
C ILE A 223 8.59 24.50 -2.10
N GLU A 224 9.03 23.85 -1.04
CA GLU A 224 8.68 22.46 -0.74
C GLU A 224 7.24 22.30 -0.21
N LEU A 225 6.76 23.23 0.60
CA LEU A 225 5.51 23.10 1.33
C LEU A 225 4.35 23.80 0.61
N THR A 226 3.30 23.07 0.31
CA THR A 226 2.07 23.62 -0.30
C THR A 226 1.50 24.80 0.47
N SER A 227 1.47 24.73 1.81
CA SER A 227 0.96 25.80 2.65
C SER A 227 1.78 27.09 2.51
N VAL A 228 3.10 26.99 2.33
CA VAL A 228 3.98 28.16 2.11
C VAL A 228 3.79 28.71 0.69
N ILE A 229 3.58 27.84 -0.31
CA ILE A 229 3.22 28.29 -1.67
C ILE A 229 1.94 29.14 -1.61
N LEU A 230 0.87 28.64 -1.00
CA LEU A 230 -0.41 29.33 -0.90
C LEU A 230 -0.28 30.67 -0.13
N LEU A 231 0.49 30.69 0.96
CA LEU A 231 0.78 31.91 1.74
C LEU A 231 1.46 32.99 0.87
N LEU A 232 2.49 32.61 0.12
CA LEU A 232 3.23 33.54 -0.75
C LEU A 232 2.38 34.03 -1.91
N VAL A 233 1.55 33.17 -2.49
CA VAL A 233 0.59 33.54 -3.54
C VAL A 233 -0.43 34.53 -2.99
N GLY A 234 -1.04 34.24 -1.82
CA GLY A 234 -1.98 35.17 -1.15
C GLY A 234 -1.38 36.52 -0.78
N ALA A 235 -0.06 36.55 -0.47
CA ALA A 235 0.69 37.78 -0.24
C ALA A 235 1.16 38.49 -1.52
N ASN A 236 0.64 38.10 -2.69
CA ASN A 236 0.96 38.64 -4.01
C ASN A 236 2.47 38.64 -4.36
N LYS A 237 3.19 37.57 -3.94
CA LYS A 237 4.62 37.35 -4.22
C LYS A 237 4.89 36.57 -5.49
N GLY A 238 3.86 36.20 -6.20
CA GLY A 238 3.87 35.45 -7.44
C GLY A 238 2.56 34.66 -7.62
N VAL A 239 2.53 33.82 -8.64
CA VAL A 239 1.39 32.97 -8.99
C VAL A 239 1.80 31.49 -8.91
N SER A 240 0.85 30.59 -8.83
CA SER A 240 1.13 29.15 -8.84
C SER A 240 0.13 28.40 -9.73
N VAL A 241 0.49 27.16 -10.09
CA VAL A 241 -0.42 26.20 -10.67
C VAL A 241 -0.32 24.93 -9.86
N LEU A 242 -1.41 24.54 -9.23
CA LEU A 242 -1.52 23.37 -8.37
C LEU A 242 -2.76 22.56 -8.76
N PRO A 243 -2.80 21.27 -8.42
CA PRO A 243 -4.01 20.47 -8.60
C PRO A 243 -5.22 21.08 -7.86
N ASP A 244 -6.40 20.98 -8.45
CA ASP A 244 -7.65 21.56 -7.94
C ASP A 244 -8.03 21.11 -6.52
N TRP A 245 -7.68 19.88 -6.12
CA TRP A 245 -7.94 19.40 -4.74
C TRP A 245 -7.19 20.19 -3.65
N VAL A 246 -6.06 20.83 -4.00
CA VAL A 246 -5.30 21.63 -3.03
C VAL A 246 -6.13 22.79 -2.49
N LEU A 247 -6.91 23.43 -3.35
CA LEU A 247 -7.78 24.56 -2.95
C LEU A 247 -8.99 24.07 -2.13
N GLN A 248 -9.47 22.86 -2.39
CA GLN A 248 -10.62 22.32 -1.67
C GLN A 248 -10.28 21.95 -0.22
N SER A 249 -9.00 21.66 0.06
CA SER A 249 -8.49 21.34 1.40
C SER A 249 -7.88 22.55 2.14
N ALA A 250 -7.58 23.64 1.43
CA ALA A 250 -6.98 24.84 2.02
C ALA A 250 -7.98 25.59 2.93
N ARG A 251 -7.54 25.99 4.14
CA ARG A 251 -8.39 26.66 5.13
C ARG A 251 -8.59 28.16 4.84
N ASP A 252 -7.59 28.83 4.25
CA ASP A 252 -7.57 30.28 4.03
C ASP A 252 -7.62 30.61 2.54
N THR A 253 -8.71 30.22 1.87
CA THR A 253 -8.92 30.51 0.44
C THR A 253 -9.43 31.93 0.16
N ASP A 254 -9.82 32.68 1.20
CA ASP A 254 -10.41 34.00 1.05
C ASP A 254 -9.47 35.06 0.42
N LEU A 255 -8.17 34.84 0.50
CA LEU A 255 -7.15 35.71 -0.10
C LEU A 255 -6.75 35.26 -1.52
N LEU A 256 -7.26 34.12 -1.98
CA LEU A 256 -6.86 33.50 -3.24
C LEU A 256 -7.95 33.59 -4.29
N ALA A 257 -7.54 33.80 -5.53
CA ALA A 257 -8.35 33.60 -6.71
C ALA A 257 -7.80 32.40 -7.49
N HIS A 258 -8.70 31.64 -8.12
CA HIS A 258 -8.34 30.49 -8.96
C HIS A 258 -9.00 30.58 -10.33
N LYS A 259 -8.26 30.14 -11.35
CA LYS A 259 -8.74 30.12 -12.74
C LYS A 259 -8.29 28.85 -13.43
N LYS A 260 -9.09 28.39 -14.38
CA LYS A 260 -8.69 27.29 -15.26
C LYS A 260 -7.58 27.74 -16.20
N LEU A 261 -6.69 26.83 -16.54
CA LEU A 261 -5.73 27.01 -17.62
C LEU A 261 -6.44 26.77 -18.96
N THR A 262 -6.22 27.65 -19.91
CA THR A 262 -6.83 27.70 -21.24
C THR A 262 -8.37 27.83 -21.23
N LYS A 263 -8.98 28.16 -22.37
CA LYS A 263 -10.43 28.27 -22.50
C LYS A 263 -11.15 26.93 -22.27
N SER A 264 -10.56 25.83 -22.73
CA SER A 264 -11.11 24.47 -22.58
C SER A 264 -10.87 23.83 -21.23
N GLY A 265 -9.89 24.33 -20.47
CA GLY A 265 -9.34 23.65 -19.31
C GLY A 265 -8.25 22.63 -19.70
N ILE A 266 -7.41 22.29 -18.75
CA ILE A 266 -6.46 21.18 -18.86
C ILE A 266 -6.88 20.15 -17.83
N THR A 267 -6.88 18.87 -18.20
CA THR A 267 -7.17 17.76 -17.29
C THR A 267 -6.04 16.75 -17.35
N ARG A 268 -5.71 16.19 -16.21
CA ARG A 268 -4.69 15.15 -16.02
C ARG A 268 -5.27 13.99 -15.24
N LYS A 269 -4.63 12.84 -15.34
CA LYS A 269 -5.02 11.65 -14.60
C LYS A 269 -3.93 11.32 -13.58
N LEU A 270 -4.34 10.90 -12.40
CA LEU A 270 -3.45 10.36 -11.40
C LEU A 270 -3.57 8.84 -11.38
N TYR A 271 -2.46 8.16 -11.18
CA TYR A 271 -2.35 6.72 -11.22
C TYR A 271 -1.68 6.17 -9.96
N ALA A 272 -2.03 4.94 -9.61
CA ALA A 272 -1.25 4.09 -8.74
C ALA A 272 -0.54 3.05 -9.60
N ALA A 273 0.79 3.06 -9.59
CA ALA A 273 1.61 2.05 -10.21
C ALA A 273 1.92 0.96 -9.19
N VAL A 274 1.71 -0.30 -9.56
CA VAL A 274 2.00 -1.48 -8.74
C VAL A 274 2.65 -2.56 -9.60
N ARG A 275 3.43 -3.45 -9.01
CA ARG A 275 3.92 -4.64 -9.74
C ARG A 275 2.73 -5.51 -10.17
N THR A 276 2.74 -5.99 -11.39
CA THR A 276 1.64 -6.81 -11.97
C THR A 276 1.26 -7.98 -11.07
N ARG A 277 2.24 -8.67 -10.46
CA ARG A 277 2.02 -9.79 -9.54
C ARG A 277 1.33 -9.42 -8.22
N ASP A 278 1.40 -8.14 -7.82
CA ASP A 278 0.86 -7.63 -6.56
C ASP A 278 -0.50 -6.96 -6.71
N SER A 279 -0.95 -6.74 -7.95
CA SER A 279 -2.17 -5.97 -8.26
C SER A 279 -3.46 -6.59 -7.73
N GLU A 280 -3.46 -7.90 -7.45
CA GLU A 280 -4.61 -8.66 -6.93
C GLU A 280 -4.58 -8.83 -5.40
N LYS A 281 -3.62 -8.22 -4.70
CA LYS A 281 -3.61 -8.22 -3.24
C LYS A 281 -4.76 -7.38 -2.70
N LEU A 282 -5.49 -7.92 -1.76
CA LEU A 282 -6.72 -7.31 -1.24
C LEU A 282 -6.52 -5.87 -0.73
N TYR A 283 -5.43 -5.58 -0.03
CA TYR A 283 -5.15 -4.22 0.44
C TYR A 283 -4.80 -3.24 -0.70
N ILE A 284 -4.26 -3.72 -1.83
CA ILE A 284 -4.06 -2.90 -3.03
C ILE A 284 -5.40 -2.56 -3.66
N GLU A 285 -6.27 -3.54 -3.87
CA GLU A 285 -7.62 -3.32 -4.41
C GLU A 285 -8.42 -2.37 -3.52
N THR A 286 -8.35 -2.55 -2.19
CA THR A 286 -8.99 -1.67 -1.23
C THR A 286 -8.45 -0.25 -1.33
N PHE A 287 -7.12 -0.07 -1.42
CA PHE A 287 -6.50 1.24 -1.62
C PHE A 287 -7.01 1.93 -2.90
N LEU A 288 -7.05 1.20 -4.02
CA LEU A 288 -7.54 1.74 -5.30
C LEU A 288 -9.01 2.18 -5.22
N SER A 289 -9.85 1.40 -4.55
CA SER A 289 -11.27 1.73 -4.35
C SER A 289 -11.44 2.95 -3.45
N LEU A 290 -10.81 2.95 -2.28
CA LEU A 290 -10.86 4.06 -1.31
C LEU A 290 -10.34 5.36 -1.89
N SER A 291 -9.29 5.32 -2.72
CA SER A 291 -8.74 6.50 -3.39
C SER A 291 -9.78 7.19 -4.28
N LYS A 292 -10.55 6.43 -5.06
CA LYS A 292 -11.65 6.95 -5.91
C LYS A 292 -12.77 7.52 -5.07
N ASP A 293 -13.16 6.83 -4.01
CA ASP A 293 -14.26 7.24 -3.12
C ASP A 293 -13.94 8.53 -2.36
N VAL A 294 -12.75 8.61 -1.75
CA VAL A 294 -12.29 9.78 -1.01
C VAL A 294 -12.20 10.99 -1.94
N PHE A 295 -11.58 10.82 -3.13
CA PHE A 295 -11.47 11.91 -4.08
C PHE A 295 -12.85 12.38 -4.58
N SER A 296 -13.77 11.49 -4.85
CA SER A 296 -15.14 11.85 -5.27
C SER A 296 -15.89 12.69 -4.25
N ARG A 297 -15.59 12.52 -2.96
CA ARG A 297 -16.15 13.32 -1.85
C ARG A 297 -15.48 14.69 -1.75
N LEU A 298 -14.16 14.76 -1.96
CA LEU A 298 -13.41 16.03 -1.98
C LEU A 298 -13.81 16.90 -3.19
N ALA A 299 -14.08 16.29 -4.34
CA ALA A 299 -14.46 16.99 -5.57
C ALA A 299 -15.88 17.58 -5.58
N ARG A 300 -16.71 17.28 -4.56
CA ARG A 300 -18.05 17.90 -4.43
C ARG A 300 -17.89 19.30 -3.82
N PRO A 301 -18.32 20.36 -4.51
CA PRO A 301 -18.32 21.70 -3.92
C PRO A 301 -19.17 21.69 -2.63
N ARG A 302 -18.62 22.28 -1.57
CA ARG A 302 -19.33 22.55 -0.32
C ARG A 302 -20.37 23.65 -0.53
#